data_ef719ea9b8a7a23da3ccdcf2e2917624
#
_entry.id   ef719ea9b8a7a23da3ccdcf2e2917624
#
_cell.length_a   1.000
_cell.length_b   1.000
_cell.length_c   1.000
_cell.angle_alpha   90.00
_cell.angle_beta   90.00
_cell.angle_gamma   90.00
#
_symmetry.space_group_name_H-M   'P 1'
#
loop_
_entity.id
_entity.type
_entity.pdbx_description
1 polymer ?
#
loop_
_entity_poly.entity_id
_entity_poly.type
_entity_poly.pdbx_seq_one_letter_code
_entity_poly.pdbx_strand_id
1 'polypeptide(L)'
;MKVYFSGSIRGGEPDRGWFKRLIRRISRHGEVLTENSFGYSPEEETGFDDAWIYERDMDWLREADALVAEVSAPSLGVGYEIAKAEQWGTPLLLLYREQPGRRPSAMLNGNKALEMFVFTEEEEALKAVEGFLAQLESRSRDSSSQ
;
A
#
# COMPACT_ATOMS: atom_id res chain seq x y z
N MET A 1 -0.12 -6.94 13.93
CA MET A 1 0.01 -7.03 12.46
C MET A 1 0.87 -5.90 11.95
N LYS A 2 1.75 -6.15 11.00
CA LYS A 2 2.54 -5.13 10.28
C LYS A 2 1.98 -4.97 8.88
N VAL A 3 1.63 -3.75 8.50
CA VAL A 3 1.05 -3.44 7.20
C VAL A 3 1.97 -2.50 6.44
N TYR A 4 2.45 -2.92 5.27
CA TYR A 4 3.20 -2.04 4.38
C TYR A 4 2.22 -1.18 3.59
N PHE A 5 2.38 0.13 3.68
CA PHE A 5 1.64 1.08 2.84
C PHE A 5 2.53 1.61 1.72
N SER A 6 2.08 1.43 0.49
CA SER A 6 2.76 1.86 -0.72
C SER A 6 1.93 2.90 -1.46
N GLY A 7 2.53 4.04 -1.76
CA GLY A 7 1.90 5.12 -2.52
C GLY A 7 2.95 5.96 -3.23
N SER A 8 2.56 6.59 -4.34
CA SER A 8 3.48 7.39 -5.15
C SER A 8 4.04 8.57 -4.37
N ILE A 9 5.37 8.70 -4.35
CA ILE A 9 6.08 9.84 -3.76
C ILE A 9 6.58 10.78 -4.85
N ARG A 10 7.14 10.22 -5.93
CA ARG A 10 7.81 10.96 -7.01
C ARG A 10 7.02 11.00 -8.33
N GLY A 11 5.99 10.18 -8.47
CA GLY A 11 5.25 9.95 -9.72
C GLY A 11 4.14 10.96 -10.05
N GLY A 12 4.16 12.15 -9.50
CA GLY A 12 3.13 13.17 -9.63
C GLY A 12 2.89 13.88 -8.30
N GLU A 13 1.94 14.80 -8.24
CA GLU A 13 1.56 15.39 -6.95
C GLU A 13 0.80 14.33 -6.12
N PRO A 14 1.45 13.74 -5.11
CA PRO A 14 0.76 12.80 -4.26
C PRO A 14 -0.32 13.52 -3.46
N ASP A 15 -1.50 12.94 -3.36
CA ASP A 15 -2.52 13.41 -2.42
C ASP A 15 -2.11 13.04 -1.00
N ARG A 16 -1.21 13.83 -0.43
CA ARG A 16 -0.65 13.59 0.91
C ARG A 16 -1.71 13.60 2.00
N GLY A 17 -2.74 14.40 1.85
CA GLY A 17 -3.86 14.44 2.78
C GLY A 17 -4.63 13.12 2.79
N TRP A 18 -4.89 12.57 1.61
CA TRP A 18 -5.50 11.26 1.45
C TRP A 18 -4.62 10.14 2.03
N PHE A 19 -3.33 10.14 1.72
CA PHE A 19 -2.40 9.14 2.26
C PHE A 19 -2.34 9.18 3.79
N LYS A 20 -2.34 10.35 4.39
CA LYS A 20 -2.39 10.50 5.86
C LYS A 20 -3.66 9.90 6.47
N ARG A 21 -4.82 10.13 5.86
CA ARG A 21 -6.09 9.55 6.31
C ARG A 21 -6.07 8.03 6.20
N LEU A 22 -5.54 7.52 5.11
CA LEU A 22 -5.42 6.09 4.84
C LEU A 22 -4.47 5.42 5.85
N ILE A 23 -3.28 5.98 6.04
CA ILE A 23 -2.30 5.48 7.02
C ILE A 23 -2.89 5.47 8.44
N ARG A 24 -3.61 6.52 8.83
CA ARG A 24 -4.30 6.56 10.14
C ARG A 24 -5.35 5.45 10.27
N ARG A 25 -6.07 5.14 9.21
CA ARG A 25 -7.06 4.07 9.24
C ARG A 25 -6.39 2.72 9.37
N ILE A 26 -5.33 2.47 8.62
CA ILE A 26 -4.53 1.24 8.69
C ILE A 26 -3.92 1.07 10.09
N SER A 27 -3.43 2.14 10.70
CA SER A 27 -2.77 2.09 12.01
C SER A 27 -3.68 1.62 13.16
N ARG A 28 -4.99 1.57 12.96
CA ARG A 28 -5.93 0.96 13.92
C ARG A 28 -5.83 -0.56 13.97
N HIS A 29 -5.25 -1.17 12.92
CA HIS A 29 -5.11 -2.62 12.79
C HIS A 29 -3.69 -3.11 13.11
N GLY A 30 -2.72 -2.21 13.18
CA GLY A 30 -1.34 -2.58 13.49
C GLY A 30 -0.32 -1.51 13.13
N GLU A 31 0.95 -1.88 13.15
CA GLU A 31 2.06 -1.02 12.78
C GLU A 31 2.05 -0.79 11.26
N VAL A 32 2.18 0.46 10.84
CA VAL A 32 2.28 0.83 9.42
C VAL A 32 3.75 1.08 9.06
N LEU A 33 4.24 0.30 8.11
CA LEU A 33 5.57 0.44 7.53
C LEU A 33 5.43 1.20 6.21
N THR A 34 6.01 2.38 6.10
CA THR A 34 5.84 3.22 4.90
C THR A 34 6.86 4.34 4.82
N GLU A 35 7.37 4.62 3.61
CA GLU A 35 8.10 5.85 3.33
C GLU A 35 7.19 7.10 3.31
N ASN A 36 5.87 6.93 3.19
CA ASN A 36 4.90 8.02 3.27
C ASN A 36 4.57 8.40 4.73
N SER A 37 5.54 8.29 5.64
CA SER A 37 5.36 8.64 7.04
C SER A 37 5.04 10.13 7.23
N PHE A 38 4.39 10.47 8.33
CA PHE A 38 4.08 11.86 8.67
C PHE A 38 5.36 12.69 8.82
N GLY A 39 5.45 13.80 8.09
CA GLY A 39 6.59 14.71 8.14
C GLY A 39 7.72 14.38 7.18
N TYR A 40 7.64 13.28 6.45
CA TYR A 40 8.62 12.96 5.42
C TYR A 40 8.50 13.95 4.26
N SER A 41 9.51 14.77 4.05
CA SER A 41 9.61 15.60 2.85
C SER A 41 10.58 14.95 1.86
N PRO A 42 10.41 15.17 0.55
CA PRO A 42 11.41 14.73 -0.44
C PRO A 42 12.82 15.27 -0.15
N GLU A 43 12.92 16.37 0.61
CA GLU A 43 14.17 16.96 1.03
C GLU A 43 14.86 16.17 2.15
N GLU A 44 14.10 15.49 3.00
CA GLU A 44 14.63 14.59 4.04
C GLU A 44 15.16 13.28 3.44
N GLU A 45 14.66 12.85 2.28
CA GLU A 45 15.20 11.72 1.53
C GLU A 45 16.58 12.00 0.93
N THR A 46 16.96 13.26 0.73
CA THR A 46 18.24 13.61 0.09
C THR A 46 19.47 13.19 0.90
N GLY A 47 19.29 12.79 2.17
CA GLY A 47 20.36 12.26 3.03
C GLY A 47 20.64 10.76 2.85
N PHE A 48 19.80 10.02 2.10
CA PHE A 48 19.93 8.58 1.93
C PHE A 48 20.19 8.24 0.46
N ASP A 49 21.10 7.30 0.20
CA ASP A 49 21.31 6.78 -1.15
C ASP A 49 20.20 5.79 -1.58
N ASP A 50 20.11 5.56 -2.88
CA ASP A 50 19.07 4.68 -3.45
C ASP A 50 19.21 3.24 -2.94
N ALA A 51 20.42 2.76 -2.72
CA ALA A 51 20.66 1.40 -2.22
C ALA A 51 20.12 1.25 -0.79
N TRP A 52 20.34 2.23 0.06
CA TRP A 52 19.82 2.21 1.44
C TRP A 52 18.28 2.24 1.47
N ILE A 53 17.66 3.10 0.63
CA ILE A 53 16.21 3.18 0.52
C ILE A 53 15.64 1.83 0.06
N TYR A 54 16.23 1.23 -0.96
CA TYR A 54 15.82 -0.07 -1.49
C TYR A 54 15.89 -1.17 -0.41
N GLU A 55 17.01 -1.27 0.30
CA GLU A 55 17.20 -2.29 1.35
C GLU A 55 16.19 -2.12 2.48
N ARG A 56 15.99 -0.89 2.96
CA ARG A 56 15.01 -0.58 3.99
C ARG A 56 13.59 -0.99 3.57
N ASP A 57 13.17 -0.60 2.38
CA ASP A 57 11.82 -0.86 1.90
C ASP A 57 11.58 -2.33 1.64
N MET A 58 12.59 -3.04 1.13
CA MET A 58 12.50 -4.49 0.94
C MET A 58 12.45 -5.24 2.27
N ASP A 59 13.21 -4.81 3.27
CA ASP A 59 13.16 -5.40 4.61
C ASP A 59 11.78 -5.19 5.25
N TRP A 60 11.25 -3.99 5.19
CA TRP A 60 9.89 -3.71 5.66
C TRP A 60 8.83 -4.56 4.95
N LEU A 61 8.94 -4.69 3.63
CA LEU A 61 8.00 -5.47 2.84
C LEU A 61 8.07 -6.97 3.18
N ARG A 62 9.27 -7.50 3.47
CA ARG A 62 9.44 -8.89 3.93
C ARG A 62 8.82 -9.14 5.30
N GLU A 63 8.88 -8.14 6.19
CA GLU A 63 8.29 -8.23 7.54
C GLU A 63 6.78 -8.02 7.55
N ALA A 64 6.22 -7.47 6.49
CA ALA A 64 4.80 -7.12 6.44
C ALA A 64 3.90 -8.35 6.35
N ASP A 65 2.84 -8.34 7.13
CA ASP A 65 1.76 -9.33 7.07
C ASP A 65 0.77 -9.03 5.93
N ALA A 66 0.75 -7.79 5.47
CA ALA A 66 -0.11 -7.33 4.37
C ALA A 66 0.49 -6.09 3.69
N LEU A 67 0.09 -5.88 2.43
CA LEU A 67 0.39 -4.67 1.68
C LEU A 67 -0.91 -3.98 1.26
N VAL A 68 -1.00 -2.68 1.52
CA VAL A 68 -2.04 -1.80 0.96
C VAL A 68 -1.35 -0.78 0.05
N ALA A 69 -1.69 -0.79 -1.24
CA ALA A 69 -1.11 0.10 -2.23
C ALA A 69 -2.15 1.04 -2.83
N GLU A 70 -1.86 2.32 -2.82
CA GLU A 70 -2.66 3.34 -3.50
C GLU A 70 -2.05 3.60 -4.89
N VAL A 71 -2.76 3.19 -5.93
CA VAL A 71 -2.25 3.12 -7.31
C VAL A 71 -2.94 4.10 -8.26
N SER A 72 -3.60 5.14 -7.74
CA SER A 72 -4.28 6.14 -8.56
C SER A 72 -3.31 6.96 -9.41
N ALA A 73 -2.11 7.24 -8.92
CA ALA A 73 -1.02 7.86 -9.68
C ALA A 73 -0.01 6.79 -10.11
N PRO A 74 0.44 6.78 -11.37
CA PRO A 74 1.47 5.86 -11.83
C PRO A 74 2.77 6.03 -11.03
N SER A 75 3.37 4.92 -10.62
CA SER A 75 4.64 4.90 -9.90
C SER A 75 5.40 3.62 -10.18
N LEU A 76 6.64 3.73 -10.66
CA LEU A 76 7.53 2.59 -10.89
C LEU A 76 7.84 1.86 -9.58
N GLY A 77 8.12 2.60 -8.51
CA GLY A 77 8.44 2.03 -7.19
C GLY A 77 7.28 1.24 -6.61
N VAL A 78 6.09 1.81 -6.64
CA VAL A 78 4.87 1.13 -6.16
C VAL A 78 4.61 -0.16 -6.95
N GLY A 79 4.73 -0.12 -8.28
CA GLY A 79 4.58 -1.32 -9.11
C GLY A 79 5.61 -2.41 -8.79
N TYR A 80 6.85 -2.02 -8.53
CA TYR A 80 7.91 -2.94 -8.12
C TYR A 80 7.59 -3.61 -6.77
N GLU A 81 7.15 -2.85 -5.78
CA GLU A 81 6.78 -3.35 -4.45
C GLU A 81 5.58 -4.31 -4.52
N ILE A 82 4.56 -3.98 -5.33
CA ILE A 82 3.41 -4.86 -5.57
C ILE A 82 3.87 -6.20 -6.15
N ALA A 83 4.74 -6.18 -7.16
CA ALA A 83 5.25 -7.40 -7.79
C ALA A 83 6.05 -8.26 -6.79
N LYS A 84 6.85 -7.63 -5.94
CA LYS A 84 7.58 -8.33 -4.88
C LYS A 84 6.66 -8.96 -3.84
N ALA A 85 5.66 -8.22 -3.38
CA ALA A 85 4.66 -8.72 -2.45
C ALA A 85 3.90 -9.92 -3.03
N GLU A 86 3.48 -9.83 -4.28
CA GLU A 86 2.84 -10.95 -4.99
C GLU A 86 3.76 -12.17 -5.07
N GLN A 87 5.02 -11.98 -5.45
CA GLN A 87 6.01 -13.06 -5.54
C GLN A 87 6.23 -13.75 -4.20
N TRP A 88 6.19 -13.01 -3.10
CA TRP A 88 6.40 -13.54 -1.76
C TRP A 88 5.13 -14.07 -1.10
N GLY A 89 3.99 -13.99 -1.77
CA GLY A 89 2.71 -14.45 -1.26
C GLY A 89 2.14 -13.56 -0.16
N THR A 90 2.60 -12.32 -0.04
CA THR A 90 2.05 -11.35 0.91
C THR A 90 0.64 -10.95 0.48
N PRO A 91 -0.38 -11.07 1.35
CA PRO A 91 -1.71 -10.57 1.05
C PRO A 91 -1.68 -9.09 0.69
N LEU A 92 -2.37 -8.69 -0.38
CA LEU A 92 -2.31 -7.30 -0.84
C LEU A 92 -3.67 -6.81 -1.35
N LEU A 93 -3.93 -5.53 -1.13
CA LEU A 93 -5.08 -4.79 -1.63
C LEU A 93 -4.62 -3.55 -2.36
N LEU A 94 -5.09 -3.38 -3.60
CA LEU A 94 -4.84 -2.18 -4.41
C LEU A 94 -6.05 -1.25 -4.34
N LEU A 95 -5.80 0.04 -4.20
CA LEU A 95 -6.82 1.09 -4.21
C LEU A 95 -6.62 1.98 -5.43
N TYR A 96 -7.65 2.15 -6.23
CA TYR A 96 -7.64 3.02 -7.39
C TYR A 96 -8.81 3.99 -7.35
N ARG A 97 -8.53 5.29 -7.33
CA ARG A 97 -9.56 6.33 -7.44
C ARG A 97 -9.98 6.49 -8.89
N GLU A 98 -11.25 6.30 -9.18
CA GLU A 98 -11.81 6.54 -10.50
C GLU A 98 -11.68 8.01 -10.90
N GLN A 99 -11.13 8.25 -12.08
CA GLN A 99 -10.92 9.59 -12.62
C GLN A 99 -11.30 9.64 -14.10
N PRO A 100 -11.98 10.71 -14.55
CA PRO A 100 -12.32 10.86 -15.95
C PRO A 100 -11.09 10.78 -16.87
N GLY A 101 -11.18 9.98 -17.93
CA GLY A 101 -10.12 9.84 -18.93
C GLY A 101 -8.87 9.10 -18.47
N ARG A 102 -8.85 8.53 -17.27
CA ARG A 102 -7.74 7.73 -16.74
C ARG A 102 -8.14 6.27 -16.52
N ARG A 103 -7.17 5.40 -16.70
CA ARG A 103 -7.31 3.96 -16.45
C ARG A 103 -6.19 3.49 -15.53
N PRO A 104 -6.44 2.48 -14.69
CA PRO A 104 -5.37 1.84 -13.94
C PRO A 104 -4.38 1.16 -14.89
N SER A 105 -3.16 0.91 -14.40
CA SER A 105 -2.18 0.12 -15.13
C SER A 105 -2.77 -1.23 -15.58
N ALA A 106 -2.60 -1.58 -16.85
CA ALA A 106 -3.04 -2.86 -17.38
C ALA A 106 -2.34 -4.05 -16.66
N MET A 107 -1.10 -3.86 -16.22
CA MET A 107 -0.34 -4.89 -15.49
C MET A 107 -0.96 -5.19 -14.13
N LEU A 108 -1.59 -4.22 -13.50
CA LEU A 108 -2.28 -4.40 -12.22
C LEU A 108 -3.74 -4.81 -12.42
N ASN A 109 -4.46 -4.10 -13.25
CA ASN A 109 -5.89 -4.34 -13.51
C ASN A 109 -6.16 -5.65 -14.26
N GLY A 110 -5.25 -6.07 -15.11
CA GLY A 110 -5.34 -7.32 -15.87
C GLY A 110 -4.91 -8.56 -15.10
N ASN A 111 -4.24 -8.41 -13.98
CA ASN A 111 -3.79 -9.52 -13.14
C ASN A 111 -4.92 -9.98 -12.22
N LYS A 112 -5.55 -11.10 -12.54
CA LYS A 112 -6.67 -11.67 -11.79
C LYS A 112 -6.30 -12.17 -10.38
N ALA A 113 -5.01 -12.33 -10.08
CA ALA A 113 -4.52 -12.68 -8.77
C ALA A 113 -4.49 -11.48 -7.79
N LEU A 114 -4.57 -10.26 -8.32
CA LEU A 114 -4.58 -9.03 -7.53
C LEU A 114 -6.01 -8.56 -7.27
N GLU A 115 -6.29 -8.18 -6.03
CA GLU A 115 -7.53 -7.51 -5.65
C GLU A 115 -7.36 -6.00 -5.79
N MET A 116 -8.14 -5.38 -6.69
CA MET A 116 -8.17 -3.93 -6.88
C MET A 116 -9.56 -3.41 -6.53
N PHE A 117 -9.61 -2.51 -5.56
CA PHE A 117 -10.81 -1.78 -5.19
C PHE A 117 -10.83 -0.41 -5.88
N VAL A 118 -11.79 -0.21 -6.75
CA VAL A 118 -12.02 1.07 -7.45
C VAL A 118 -13.02 1.89 -6.64
N PHE A 119 -12.67 3.14 -6.32
CA PHE A 119 -13.50 4.00 -5.50
C PHE A 119 -13.66 5.40 -6.10
N THR A 120 -14.75 6.07 -5.76
CA THR A 120 -14.98 7.49 -6.01
C THR A 120 -14.84 8.30 -4.72
N GLU A 121 -15.45 7.81 -3.64
CA GLU A 121 -15.40 8.46 -2.33
C GLU A 121 -14.39 7.78 -1.42
N GLU A 122 -13.59 8.57 -0.72
CA GLU A 122 -12.53 8.06 0.15
C GLU A 122 -13.04 7.08 1.22
N GLU A 123 -14.24 7.31 1.77
CA GLU A 123 -14.81 6.43 2.79
C GLU A 123 -15.06 5.02 2.28
N GLU A 124 -15.37 4.85 1.00
CA GLU A 124 -15.50 3.52 0.38
C GLU A 124 -14.17 2.76 0.44
N ALA A 125 -13.07 3.42 0.09
CA ALA A 125 -11.73 2.84 0.14
C ALA A 125 -11.30 2.53 1.58
N LEU A 126 -11.60 3.41 2.53
CA LEU A 126 -11.30 3.19 3.94
C LEU A 126 -12.03 1.96 4.51
N LYS A 127 -13.29 1.76 4.13
CA LYS A 127 -14.05 0.57 4.52
C LYS A 127 -13.51 -0.70 3.86
N ALA A 128 -13.10 -0.63 2.59
CA ALA A 128 -12.48 -1.76 1.89
C ALA A 128 -11.18 -2.19 2.59
N VAL A 129 -10.35 -1.25 3.00
CA VAL A 129 -9.13 -1.53 3.77
C VAL A 129 -9.44 -2.17 5.11
N GLU A 130 -10.39 -1.65 5.86
CA GLU A 130 -10.80 -2.22 7.14
C GLU A 130 -11.31 -3.66 6.99
N GLY A 131 -12.14 -3.91 5.99
CA GLY A 131 -12.65 -5.26 5.69
C GLY A 131 -11.53 -6.23 5.33
N PHE A 132 -10.58 -5.80 4.49
CA PHE A 132 -9.41 -6.59 4.10
C PHE A 132 -8.55 -6.96 5.32
N LEU A 133 -8.19 -5.99 6.15
CA LEU A 133 -7.35 -6.22 7.33
C LEU A 133 -8.05 -7.06 8.40
N ALA A 134 -9.34 -6.83 8.62
CA ALA A 134 -10.13 -7.62 9.56
C ALA A 134 -10.22 -9.11 9.16
N GLN A 135 -10.31 -9.41 7.88
CA GLN A 135 -10.27 -10.79 7.38
C GLN A 135 -8.93 -11.47 7.68
N LEU A 136 -7.83 -10.75 7.53
CA LEU A 136 -6.48 -11.28 7.83
C LEU A 136 -6.32 -11.56 9.33
N GLU A 137 -6.80 -10.66 10.18
CA GLU A 137 -6.80 -10.85 11.64
C GLU A 137 -7.58 -12.09 12.06
N SER A 138 -8.75 -12.33 11.48
CA SER A 138 -9.57 -13.51 11.75
C SER A 138 -8.84 -14.79 11.39
N ARG A 139 -8.23 -14.86 10.20
CA ARG A 139 -7.48 -16.04 9.73
C ARG A 139 -6.28 -16.36 10.63
N SER A 140 -5.59 -15.31 11.10
CA SER A 140 -4.44 -15.45 12.01
C SER A 140 -4.86 -16.07 13.36
N ARG A 141 -6.02 -15.68 13.91
CA ARG A 141 -6.56 -16.24 15.17
C ARG A 141 -6.95 -17.71 15.02
N ASP A 142 -7.58 -18.07 13.91
CA ASP A 142 -8.00 -19.44 13.64
C ASP A 142 -6.80 -20.38 13.49
N SER A 143 -5.71 -19.92 12.89
CA SER A 143 -4.45 -20.67 12.74
C SER A 143 -3.70 -20.85 14.06
N SER A 144 -3.91 -19.98 15.04
CA SER A 144 -3.26 -20.05 16.36
C SER A 144 -4.03 -20.93 17.36
N SER A 145 -5.24 -21.38 17.00
CA SER A 145 -6.13 -22.19 17.85
C SER A 145 -6.07 -23.69 17.53
N GLN A 146 -5.17 -24.12 16.63
CA GLN A 146 -4.88 -25.52 16.30
C GLN A 146 -3.49 -25.92 16.79
#